data_5aace2b0bfd66ceefafb441e2bbf254a
#
_entry.id   5aace2b0bfd66ceefafb441e2bbf254a
#
_cell.length_a   1.000
_cell.length_b   1.000
_cell.length_c   1.000
_cell.angle_alpha   90.00
_cell.angle_beta   90.00
_cell.angle_gamma   90.00
#
_symmetry.space_group_name_H-M   'P 1'
#
loop_
_entity.id
_entity.type
_entity.pdbx_description
1 polymer ?
#
loop_
_entity_poly.entity_id
_entity_poly.type
_entity_poly.pdbx_seq_one_letter_code
_entity_poly.pdbx_strand_id
1 'polypeptide(L)'
;MRHLLLLVVALLAGRAEAQTTVTSSAPDRVSLTVYRAPYGRGAMTLQYLGGFALVTETRRVRLPRGPAVLRFEGVAHGIVPVSAVIDGLPGGTIEKNRDARLLSPASLVDGTLGRDVTLTRTDRATGRPTSEPATIVAGPAPGVILRTATGIEALRCSGLAERLAFAGVPGGLSSKPVLSVTTISPAARTVTVRLSYLASGFDWRASYVAALAANGRTVDLFAWLTLANSNPEVFPKAEVQAVAGRLNRVALPAVPAAAGALRLVCYPLGTTTSDLPETEFEPADEIVVTASRVMAPPPPPMMAPPAPPPPPPPPEDLGDLKLYRIPTPTTVAARAQKQVALLFQKGVPVDRRYRRAVYPGQQLDGVPTSIVLVTKNDTAGGLGVPLPAGSTALYAERAGGRLLLGLGAVTNRTVGETVRLAAGISSQVMLTQAIVASRVPVAAPGEALSREVVLTATNANPFPATLDVPIGAAGQAIDADDKALNRTDGILTWSPTLPPGGRADLRYRY
;
A
#
# COMPACT_ATOMS: atom_id res chain seq x y z
N MET A 1 -19.04 -7.36 74.17
CA MET A 1 -17.91 -7.51 73.18
C MET A 1 -18.29 -8.07 71.82
N ARG A 2 -19.42 -8.73 71.57
CA ARG A 2 -19.84 -9.28 70.28
C ARG A 2 -20.38 -8.24 69.26
N HIS A 3 -20.89 -7.10 69.72
CA HIS A 3 -21.43 -6.04 68.84
C HIS A 3 -20.39 -5.01 68.38
N LEU A 4 -19.21 -4.93 69.04
CA LEU A 4 -18.12 -4.05 68.63
C LEU A 4 -17.32 -4.59 67.46
N LEU A 5 -17.29 -5.94 67.28
CA LEU A 5 -16.58 -6.61 66.18
C LEU A 5 -17.33 -6.49 64.83
N LEU A 6 -18.65 -6.34 64.84
CA LEU A 6 -19.45 -6.18 63.63
C LEU A 6 -19.37 -4.76 63.02
N LEU A 7 -19.07 -3.74 63.84
CA LEU A 7 -18.94 -2.36 63.36
C LEU A 7 -17.59 -2.08 62.69
N VAL A 8 -16.54 -2.82 63.03
CA VAL A 8 -15.20 -2.67 62.43
C VAL A 8 -15.10 -3.37 61.08
N VAL A 9 -15.87 -4.45 60.83
CA VAL A 9 -15.89 -5.14 59.53
C VAL A 9 -16.67 -4.33 58.46
N ALA A 10 -17.62 -3.52 58.83
CA ALA A 10 -18.39 -2.69 57.91
C ALA A 10 -17.60 -1.46 57.39
N LEU A 11 -16.51 -1.05 58.04
CA LEU A 11 -15.68 0.10 57.62
C LEU A 11 -14.55 -0.28 56.67
N LEU A 12 -14.33 -1.57 56.41
CA LEU A 12 -13.35 -2.08 55.44
C LEU A 12 -13.95 -2.48 54.10
N ALA A 13 -15.22 -2.19 53.85
CA ALA A 13 -15.78 -2.21 52.50
C ALA A 13 -15.16 -1.04 51.71
N GLY A 14 -13.93 -1.24 51.25
CA GLY A 14 -13.23 -0.32 50.38
C GLY A 14 -14.16 0.01 49.21
N ARG A 15 -14.51 1.28 49.05
CA ARG A 15 -15.17 1.76 47.88
C ARG A 15 -14.32 1.33 46.68
N ALA A 16 -14.75 0.35 45.94
CA ALA A 16 -14.28 0.13 44.58
C ALA A 16 -14.57 1.44 43.84
N GLU A 17 -13.60 2.37 43.77
CA GLU A 17 -13.72 3.54 42.97
C GLU A 17 -13.97 3.06 41.54
N ALA A 18 -15.16 3.27 41.03
CA ALA A 18 -15.53 2.93 39.68
C ALA A 18 -14.55 3.69 38.75
N GLN A 19 -13.74 2.96 38.04
CA GLN A 19 -12.73 3.51 37.15
C GLN A 19 -13.40 4.39 36.09
N THR A 20 -13.11 5.70 36.10
CA THR A 20 -13.76 6.66 35.20
C THR A 20 -13.25 6.47 33.79
N THR A 21 -14.18 6.25 32.84
CA THR A 21 -13.83 6.15 31.42
C THR A 21 -13.92 7.54 30.75
N VAL A 22 -12.86 7.93 30.06
CA VAL A 22 -12.77 9.17 29.27
C VAL A 22 -12.56 8.80 27.82
N THR A 23 -13.45 9.25 26.95
CA THR A 23 -13.35 8.97 25.49
C THR A 23 -12.83 10.18 24.71
N SER A 24 -11.82 9.96 23.91
CA SER A 24 -11.34 10.88 22.87
C SER A 24 -11.81 10.37 21.51
N SER A 25 -12.83 10.98 20.95
CA SER A 25 -13.54 10.53 19.74
C SER A 25 -12.80 10.81 18.43
N ALA A 26 -11.87 11.80 18.42
CA ALA A 26 -11.09 12.18 17.25
C ALA A 26 -9.77 12.85 17.66
N PRO A 27 -8.72 12.77 16.83
CA PRO A 27 -7.50 13.55 17.02
C PRO A 27 -7.67 15.01 16.59
N ASP A 28 -6.96 15.94 17.26
CA ASP A 28 -6.85 17.35 16.85
C ASP A 28 -5.92 17.50 15.64
N ARG A 29 -4.87 16.67 15.57
CA ARG A 29 -3.87 16.65 14.49
C ARG A 29 -3.39 15.23 14.24
N VAL A 30 -3.11 14.91 12.96
CA VAL A 30 -2.59 13.60 12.53
C VAL A 30 -1.37 13.81 11.65
N SER A 31 -0.31 13.03 11.89
CA SER A 31 0.83 12.88 11.00
C SER A 31 0.97 11.41 10.60
N LEU A 32 1.20 11.17 9.32
CA LEU A 32 1.39 9.84 8.72
C LEU A 32 2.76 9.76 8.07
N THR A 33 3.65 8.95 8.60
CA THR A 33 4.91 8.59 7.94
C THR A 33 4.76 7.20 7.33
N VAL A 34 4.65 7.14 6.01
CA VAL A 34 4.34 5.90 5.29
C VAL A 34 5.59 5.25 4.73
N TYR A 35 5.82 4.00 5.10
CA TYR A 35 6.92 3.16 4.66
C TYR A 35 6.42 2.18 3.62
N ARG A 36 7.10 2.11 2.48
CA ARG A 36 6.68 1.23 1.38
C ARG A 36 7.07 -0.23 1.58
N ALA A 37 6.36 -1.12 0.89
CA ALA A 37 6.72 -2.52 0.81
C ALA A 37 8.11 -2.71 0.18
N PRO A 38 9.01 -3.55 0.75
CA PRO A 38 10.40 -3.67 0.29
C PRO A 38 10.53 -4.26 -1.12
N TYR A 39 9.62 -5.11 -1.53
CA TYR A 39 9.64 -5.82 -2.80
C TYR A 39 8.48 -5.44 -3.75
N GLY A 40 7.69 -4.45 -3.38
CA GLY A 40 6.55 -4.04 -4.16
C GLY A 40 6.94 -3.41 -5.50
N ARG A 41 6.66 -4.08 -6.61
CA ARG A 41 6.80 -3.59 -7.99
C ARG A 41 5.42 -3.59 -8.65
N GLY A 42 5.16 -2.61 -9.54
CA GLY A 42 3.89 -2.53 -10.26
C GLY A 42 2.76 -1.84 -9.49
N ALA A 43 1.51 -2.06 -9.92
CA ALA A 43 0.32 -1.47 -9.31
C ALA A 43 0.10 -1.94 -7.87
N MET A 44 -0.44 -1.06 -7.02
CA MET A 44 -0.84 -1.42 -5.66
C MET A 44 -2.28 -1.94 -5.66
N THR A 45 -2.48 -3.10 -5.03
CA THR A 45 -3.82 -3.64 -4.78
C THR A 45 -4.18 -3.37 -3.32
N LEU A 46 -5.30 -2.69 -3.06
CA LEU A 46 -5.71 -2.29 -1.71
C LEU A 46 -5.86 -3.47 -0.74
N GLN A 47 -6.18 -4.66 -1.25
CA GLN A 47 -6.29 -5.87 -0.42
C GLN A 47 -4.95 -6.37 0.13
N TYR A 48 -3.83 -6.06 -0.57
CA TYR A 48 -2.51 -6.63 -0.27
C TYR A 48 -1.43 -5.55 -0.20
N LEU A 49 -1.63 -4.55 0.67
CA LEU A 49 -0.61 -3.54 0.94
C LEU A 49 0.46 -4.10 1.87
N GLY A 50 1.69 -4.16 1.40
CA GLY A 50 2.82 -4.70 2.17
C GLY A 50 3.64 -3.66 2.93
N GLY A 51 3.26 -2.39 2.81
CA GLY A 51 3.84 -1.29 3.57
C GLY A 51 3.17 -1.10 4.93
N PHE A 52 3.53 -0.04 5.63
CA PHE A 52 2.93 0.34 6.90
C PHE A 52 3.11 1.85 7.14
N ALA A 53 2.41 2.39 8.14
CA ALA A 53 2.60 3.77 8.56
C ALA A 53 2.96 3.86 10.04
N LEU A 54 3.82 4.83 10.39
CA LEU A 54 3.86 5.40 11.72
C LEU A 54 2.80 6.50 11.75
N VAL A 55 1.77 6.28 12.54
CA VAL A 55 0.69 7.24 12.78
C VAL A 55 0.99 7.98 14.08
N THR A 56 0.99 9.30 14.05
CA THR A 56 1.14 10.13 15.25
C THR A 56 -0.06 11.06 15.34
N GLU A 57 -0.79 10.95 16.43
CA GLU A 57 -1.99 11.73 16.72
C GLU A 57 -1.78 12.63 17.93
N THR A 58 -2.18 13.87 17.83
CA THR A 58 -2.27 14.79 18.97
C THR A 58 -3.72 14.91 19.39
N ARG A 59 -4.02 14.68 20.66
CA ARG A 59 -5.36 14.68 21.20
C ARG A 59 -5.41 15.46 22.53
N ARG A 60 -6.45 16.25 22.74
CA ARG A 60 -6.73 16.89 24.02
C ARG A 60 -7.73 16.08 24.80
N VAL A 61 -7.39 15.73 26.03
CA VAL A 61 -8.23 14.92 26.93
C VAL A 61 -8.34 15.60 28.30
N ARG A 62 -9.55 15.56 28.87
CA ARG A 62 -9.79 16.03 30.22
C ARG A 62 -9.72 14.83 31.18
N LEU A 63 -8.64 14.75 31.94
CA LEU A 63 -8.44 13.69 32.92
C LEU A 63 -9.16 14.05 34.23
N PRO A 64 -9.87 13.11 34.89
CA PRO A 64 -10.32 13.23 36.26
C PRO A 64 -9.11 13.08 37.21
N ARG A 65 -9.30 13.39 38.47
CA ARG A 65 -8.36 12.99 39.55
C ARG A 65 -8.52 11.50 39.81
N GLY A 66 -7.42 10.79 39.99
CA GLY A 66 -7.40 9.35 40.28
C GLY A 66 -7.23 8.48 39.04
N PRO A 67 -7.58 7.18 39.15
CA PRO A 67 -7.47 6.23 38.04
C PRO A 67 -8.54 6.50 36.96
N ALA A 68 -8.11 6.40 35.68
CA ALA A 68 -8.97 6.60 34.54
C ALA A 68 -8.59 5.67 33.38
N VAL A 69 -9.60 5.22 32.63
CA VAL A 69 -9.42 4.53 31.34
C VAL A 69 -9.66 5.54 30.23
N LEU A 70 -8.62 5.82 29.45
CA LEU A 70 -8.72 6.63 28.24
C LEU A 70 -9.04 5.74 27.06
N ARG A 71 -10.07 6.08 26.30
CA ARG A 71 -10.45 5.41 25.05
C ARG A 71 -10.15 6.32 23.88
N PHE A 72 -9.17 5.94 23.07
CA PHE A 72 -8.81 6.63 21.82
C PHE A 72 -9.58 5.98 20.66
N GLU A 73 -10.69 6.58 20.25
CA GLU A 73 -11.47 6.10 19.12
C GLU A 73 -10.94 6.58 17.78
N GLY A 74 -11.17 5.77 16.73
CA GLY A 74 -10.77 6.07 15.36
C GLY A 74 -9.28 5.93 15.10
N VAL A 75 -8.56 5.15 15.92
CA VAL A 75 -7.20 4.71 15.58
C VAL A 75 -7.26 3.82 14.34
N ALA A 76 -6.15 3.71 13.58
CA ALA A 76 -6.13 2.86 12.40
C ALA A 76 -6.53 1.41 12.72
N HIS A 77 -7.38 0.81 11.88
CA HIS A 77 -7.79 -0.59 12.05
C HIS A 77 -6.57 -1.53 12.08
N GLY A 78 -5.56 -1.26 11.27
CA GLY A 78 -4.29 -1.98 11.23
C GLY A 78 -3.30 -1.66 12.34
N ILE A 79 -3.71 -0.98 13.43
CA ILE A 79 -2.83 -0.65 14.55
C ILE A 79 -2.14 -1.90 15.12
N VAL A 80 -0.85 -1.77 15.42
CA VAL A 80 -0.04 -2.75 16.16
C VAL A 80 0.03 -2.29 17.62
N PRO A 81 -0.76 -2.83 18.55
CA PRO A 81 -0.93 -2.26 19.89
C PRO A 81 0.37 -2.19 20.70
N VAL A 82 1.26 -3.18 20.53
CA VAL A 82 2.56 -3.21 21.22
C VAL A 82 3.47 -2.03 20.83
N SER A 83 3.29 -1.48 19.63
CA SER A 83 4.06 -0.34 19.14
C SER A 83 3.54 1.02 19.63
N ALA A 84 2.37 1.04 20.27
CA ALA A 84 1.76 2.29 20.71
C ALA A 84 2.54 2.91 21.88
N VAL A 85 2.94 4.15 21.69
CA VAL A 85 3.60 5.01 22.70
C VAL A 85 2.69 6.19 22.95
N ILE A 86 2.47 6.51 24.23
CA ILE A 86 1.61 7.61 24.63
C ILE A 86 2.42 8.56 25.54
N ASP A 87 2.63 9.77 25.03
CA ASP A 87 3.30 10.83 25.75
C ASP A 87 2.30 11.88 26.26
N GLY A 88 2.65 12.58 27.36
CA GLY A 88 1.83 13.67 27.90
C GLY A 88 0.84 13.24 28.97
N LEU A 89 0.80 11.97 29.38
CA LEU A 89 0.02 11.50 30.50
C LEU A 89 0.78 11.72 31.82
N PRO A 90 0.18 12.40 32.83
CA PRO A 90 0.85 12.73 34.09
C PRO A 90 1.35 11.52 34.90
N GLY A 91 0.57 10.45 34.89
CA GLY A 91 0.90 9.18 35.57
C GLY A 91 1.44 8.11 34.63
N GLY A 92 1.78 8.46 33.41
CA GLY A 92 2.21 7.51 32.39
C GLY A 92 1.10 6.55 31.95
N THR A 93 1.51 5.47 31.29
CA THR A 93 0.65 4.38 30.82
C THR A 93 0.85 3.17 31.72
N ILE A 94 -0.20 2.72 32.38
CA ILE A 94 -0.18 1.53 33.24
C ILE A 94 -0.51 0.28 32.42
N GLU A 95 -1.54 0.36 31.59
CA GLU A 95 -2.05 -0.73 30.77
C GLU A 95 -2.51 -0.21 29.42
N LYS A 96 -2.35 -1.03 28.37
CA LYS A 96 -2.85 -0.74 27.02
C LYS A 96 -3.63 -1.93 26.51
N ASN A 97 -4.86 -1.70 26.05
CA ASN A 97 -5.73 -2.70 25.47
C ASN A 97 -6.24 -2.23 24.11
N ARG A 98 -6.26 -3.13 23.13
CA ARG A 98 -6.96 -2.90 21.87
C ARG A 98 -8.36 -3.50 21.99
N ASP A 99 -9.37 -2.64 21.99
CA ASP A 99 -10.76 -3.07 21.90
C ASP A 99 -11.07 -3.40 20.43
N ALA A 100 -10.85 -4.67 20.06
CA ALA A 100 -10.95 -5.10 18.66
C ALA A 100 -12.39 -5.41 18.21
N ARG A 101 -13.38 -5.30 19.10
CA ARG A 101 -14.76 -5.65 18.80
C ARG A 101 -15.50 -4.51 18.14
N LEU A 102 -15.45 -4.49 16.80
CA LEU A 102 -16.23 -3.56 16.00
C LEU A 102 -17.72 -3.94 16.00
N LEU A 103 -18.56 -2.93 16.06
CA LEU A 103 -20.01 -3.07 15.96
C LEU A 103 -20.39 -3.64 14.59
N SER A 104 -21.01 -4.79 14.58
CA SER A 104 -21.55 -5.48 13.41
C SER A 104 -22.76 -6.30 13.84
N PRO A 105 -23.64 -6.75 12.92
CA PRO A 105 -24.73 -7.65 13.27
C PRO A 105 -24.23 -8.92 14.01
N ALA A 106 -23.12 -9.47 13.58
CA ALA A 106 -22.52 -10.65 14.24
C ALA A 106 -22.03 -10.35 15.65
N SER A 107 -21.32 -9.22 15.84
CA SER A 107 -20.83 -8.82 17.16
C SER A 107 -21.94 -8.38 18.13
N LEU A 108 -23.06 -7.83 17.60
CA LEU A 108 -24.27 -7.57 18.40
C LEU A 108 -24.85 -8.86 18.97
N VAL A 109 -25.01 -9.89 18.14
CA VAL A 109 -25.48 -11.21 18.58
C VAL A 109 -24.54 -11.80 19.63
N ASP A 110 -23.23 -11.83 19.32
CA ASP A 110 -22.20 -12.37 20.24
C ASP A 110 -22.14 -11.62 21.58
N GLY A 111 -22.21 -10.29 21.52
CA GLY A 111 -22.19 -9.44 22.74
C GLY A 111 -23.49 -9.49 23.56
N THR A 112 -24.58 -10.06 23.01
CA THR A 112 -25.89 -10.16 23.65
C THR A 112 -26.23 -11.59 24.08
N LEU A 113 -25.28 -12.53 24.01
CA LEU A 113 -25.47 -13.90 24.46
C LEU A 113 -26.00 -13.93 25.93
N GLY A 114 -27.04 -14.74 26.15
CA GLY A 114 -27.69 -14.89 27.46
C GLY A 114 -28.58 -13.70 27.86
N ARG A 115 -28.79 -12.72 26.96
CA ARG A 115 -29.64 -11.54 27.21
C ARG A 115 -30.86 -11.52 26.30
N ASP A 116 -31.87 -10.75 26.73
CA ASP A 116 -33.12 -10.64 26.02
C ASP A 116 -33.03 -9.68 24.85
N VAL A 117 -33.74 -10.03 23.78
CA VAL A 117 -33.94 -9.27 22.55
C VAL A 117 -35.42 -9.31 22.19
N THR A 118 -35.88 -8.43 21.34
CA THR A 118 -37.22 -8.48 20.77
C THR A 118 -37.15 -9.14 19.39
N LEU A 119 -37.79 -10.28 19.25
CA LEU A 119 -37.97 -10.97 18.00
C LEU A 119 -39.29 -10.51 17.37
N THR A 120 -39.22 -9.96 16.15
CA THR A 120 -40.40 -9.58 15.36
C THR A 120 -40.51 -10.53 14.17
N ARG A 121 -41.66 -11.14 14.00
CA ARG A 121 -41.99 -12.04 12.88
C ARG A 121 -43.22 -11.56 12.15
N THR A 122 -43.28 -11.79 10.87
CA THR A 122 -44.46 -11.51 10.07
C THR A 122 -45.28 -12.79 9.93
N ASP A 123 -46.55 -12.71 10.42
CA ASP A 123 -47.51 -13.82 10.23
C ASP A 123 -47.83 -13.98 8.74
N ARG A 124 -47.66 -15.23 8.24
CA ARG A 124 -47.81 -15.51 6.82
C ARG A 124 -49.25 -15.41 6.31
N ALA A 125 -50.21 -15.70 7.15
CA ALA A 125 -51.62 -15.70 6.74
C ALA A 125 -52.21 -14.28 6.73
N THR A 126 -51.80 -13.44 7.67
CA THR A 126 -52.36 -12.11 7.86
C THR A 126 -51.46 -10.97 7.40
N GLY A 127 -50.15 -11.24 7.15
CA GLY A 127 -49.15 -10.22 6.81
C GLY A 127 -48.84 -9.27 7.99
N ARG A 128 -49.32 -9.54 9.18
CA ARG A 128 -49.14 -8.68 10.35
C ARG A 128 -47.88 -9.00 11.11
N PRO A 129 -47.07 -8.02 11.52
CA PRO A 129 -45.92 -8.27 12.37
C PRO A 129 -46.35 -8.56 13.81
N THR A 130 -45.79 -9.60 14.40
CA THR A 130 -45.92 -9.94 15.84
C THR A 130 -44.55 -9.86 16.48
N SER A 131 -44.48 -9.30 17.68
CA SER A 131 -43.21 -9.16 18.41
C SER A 131 -43.31 -9.91 19.74
N GLU A 132 -42.28 -10.67 20.05
CA GLU A 132 -42.14 -11.43 21.30
C GLU A 132 -40.76 -11.26 21.92
N PRO A 133 -40.60 -11.40 23.24
CA PRO A 133 -39.32 -11.44 23.90
C PRO A 133 -38.64 -12.78 23.57
N ALA A 134 -37.35 -12.76 23.34
CA ALA A 134 -36.54 -13.93 23.14
C ALA A 134 -35.14 -13.72 23.75
N THR A 135 -34.49 -14.80 24.24
CA THR A 135 -33.13 -14.74 24.75
C THR A 135 -32.19 -15.38 23.75
N ILE A 136 -31.06 -14.72 23.42
CA ILE A 136 -30.03 -15.31 22.55
C ILE A 136 -29.26 -16.39 23.31
N VAL A 137 -29.37 -17.65 22.88
CA VAL A 137 -28.68 -18.78 23.49
C VAL A 137 -27.33 -19.05 22.85
N ALA A 138 -27.24 -18.97 21.54
CA ALA A 138 -26.00 -19.16 20.77
C ALA A 138 -26.02 -18.38 19.47
N GLY A 139 -24.85 -18.10 18.91
CA GLY A 139 -24.61 -17.39 17.64
C GLY A 139 -23.23 -16.75 17.65
N PRO A 140 -22.83 -16.01 16.59
CA PRO A 140 -23.53 -15.76 15.33
C PRO A 140 -23.33 -16.81 14.22
N ALA A 141 -22.44 -17.75 14.38
CA ALA A 141 -22.17 -18.76 13.35
C ALA A 141 -22.30 -20.18 13.95
N PRO A 142 -22.96 -21.15 13.25
CA PRO A 142 -23.53 -21.10 11.90
C PRO A 142 -24.92 -20.45 11.82
N GLY A 143 -25.45 -19.88 12.88
CA GLY A 143 -26.75 -19.21 12.97
C GLY A 143 -27.03 -18.73 14.37
N VAL A 144 -28.24 -18.19 14.60
CA VAL A 144 -28.65 -17.69 15.91
C VAL A 144 -29.66 -18.65 16.53
N ILE A 145 -29.39 -19.08 17.75
CA ILE A 145 -30.31 -19.92 18.57
C ILE A 145 -30.97 -19.02 19.60
N LEU A 146 -32.29 -19.06 19.63
CA LEU A 146 -33.13 -18.29 20.54
C LEU A 146 -33.90 -19.20 21.50
N ARG A 147 -34.12 -18.69 22.70
CA ARG A 147 -35.14 -19.21 23.62
C ARG A 147 -36.32 -18.27 23.59
N THR A 148 -37.47 -18.79 23.19
CA THR A 148 -38.77 -18.11 23.17
C THR A 148 -39.70 -18.69 24.22
N ALA A 149 -40.91 -18.17 24.33
CA ALA A 149 -41.93 -18.70 25.23
C ALA A 149 -42.32 -20.17 24.89
N THR A 150 -42.14 -20.57 23.63
CA THR A 150 -42.49 -21.92 23.15
C THR A 150 -41.33 -22.91 23.18
N GLY A 151 -40.09 -22.48 23.47
CA GLY A 151 -38.93 -23.35 23.60
C GLY A 151 -37.65 -22.81 22.98
N ILE A 152 -36.72 -23.72 22.64
CA ILE A 152 -35.46 -23.37 21.98
C ILE A 152 -35.60 -23.57 20.47
N GLU A 153 -35.25 -22.56 19.69
CA GLU A 153 -35.32 -22.63 18.24
C GLU A 153 -34.13 -21.96 17.56
N ALA A 154 -33.78 -22.46 16.40
CA ALA A 154 -32.85 -21.76 15.52
C ALA A 154 -33.62 -20.69 14.74
N LEU A 155 -33.07 -19.46 14.70
CA LEU A 155 -33.65 -18.39 13.89
C LEU A 155 -33.58 -18.81 12.41
N ARG A 156 -34.75 -18.94 11.79
CA ARG A 156 -34.92 -19.37 10.41
C ARG A 156 -35.44 -18.21 9.57
N CYS A 157 -35.09 -18.19 8.30
CA CYS A 157 -35.74 -17.29 7.35
C CYS A 157 -37.06 -17.91 6.92
N SER A 158 -38.16 -17.28 7.25
CA SER A 158 -39.50 -17.68 6.77
C SER A 158 -39.80 -17.21 5.34
N GLY A 159 -38.87 -16.47 4.71
CA GLY A 159 -39.12 -15.75 3.47
C GLY A 159 -39.90 -14.44 3.67
N LEU A 160 -40.29 -14.13 4.89
CA LEU A 160 -40.94 -12.89 5.32
C LEU A 160 -39.99 -12.06 6.19
N ALA A 161 -40.29 -10.78 6.38
CA ALA A 161 -39.46 -9.91 7.19
C ALA A 161 -39.40 -10.36 8.66
N GLU A 162 -38.23 -10.74 9.13
CA GLU A 162 -37.91 -11.03 10.50
C GLU A 162 -36.85 -10.06 11.02
N ARG A 163 -36.96 -9.66 12.27
CA ARG A 163 -36.03 -8.70 12.87
C ARG A 163 -35.72 -9.03 14.32
N LEU A 164 -34.44 -8.97 14.67
CA LEU A 164 -33.98 -8.92 16.06
C LEU A 164 -33.72 -7.46 16.45
N ALA A 165 -34.38 -6.97 17.48
CA ALA A 165 -34.12 -5.66 18.06
C ALA A 165 -33.43 -5.84 19.42
N PHE A 166 -32.34 -5.11 19.60
CA PHE A 166 -31.51 -5.14 20.79
C PHE A 166 -31.84 -3.93 21.66
N ALA A 167 -31.85 -4.09 22.98
CA ALA A 167 -32.12 -3.00 23.92
C ALA A 167 -31.04 -1.90 23.89
N GLY A 168 -29.86 -2.23 23.42
CA GLY A 168 -28.72 -1.30 23.29
C GLY A 168 -27.49 -1.99 22.73
N VAL A 169 -26.43 -1.21 22.58
CA VAL A 169 -25.12 -1.76 22.15
C VAL A 169 -24.44 -2.38 23.38
N PRO A 170 -24.09 -3.66 23.35
CA PRO A 170 -23.36 -4.31 24.44
C PRO A 170 -22.02 -3.59 24.74
N GLY A 171 -21.64 -3.58 26.02
CA GLY A 171 -20.38 -2.98 26.45
C GLY A 171 -19.17 -3.59 25.70
N GLY A 172 -18.19 -2.77 25.37
CA GLY A 172 -16.99 -3.20 24.64
C GLY A 172 -17.12 -3.21 23.12
N LEU A 173 -18.31 -2.99 22.54
CA LEU A 173 -18.48 -2.78 21.11
C LEU A 173 -18.35 -1.30 20.76
N SER A 174 -17.66 -0.99 19.67
CA SER A 174 -17.50 0.35 19.14
C SER A 174 -17.70 0.39 17.64
N SER A 175 -18.26 1.48 17.11
CA SER A 175 -18.35 1.69 15.66
C SER A 175 -17.01 1.99 14.99
N LYS A 176 -15.98 2.27 15.80
CA LYS A 176 -14.60 2.58 15.35
C LYS A 176 -13.61 1.75 16.15
N PRO A 177 -12.42 1.44 15.58
CA PRO A 177 -11.35 0.83 16.36
C PRO A 177 -10.96 1.71 17.53
N VAL A 178 -10.72 1.09 18.69
CA VAL A 178 -10.39 1.77 19.94
C VAL A 178 -9.10 1.21 20.51
N LEU A 179 -8.23 2.10 20.98
CA LEU A 179 -7.12 1.80 21.87
C LEU A 179 -7.48 2.34 23.25
N SER A 180 -7.56 1.46 24.27
CA SER A 180 -7.81 1.84 25.65
C SER A 180 -6.52 1.84 26.44
N VAL A 181 -6.36 2.85 27.31
CA VAL A 181 -5.16 3.05 28.13
C VAL A 181 -5.57 3.40 29.55
N THR A 182 -5.03 2.67 30.52
CA THR A 182 -5.19 2.98 31.93
C THR A 182 -4.09 3.93 32.40
N THR A 183 -4.47 5.01 33.07
CA THR A 183 -3.58 6.02 33.66
C THR A 183 -4.09 6.49 35.01
N ILE A 184 -3.23 7.15 35.79
CA ILE A 184 -3.60 7.81 37.04
C ILE A 184 -3.22 9.29 36.95
N SER A 185 -4.16 10.18 37.24
CA SER A 185 -3.88 11.61 37.31
C SER A 185 -3.96 12.14 38.76
N PRO A 186 -2.95 12.90 39.23
CA PRO A 186 -2.96 13.45 40.57
C PRO A 186 -4.04 14.53 40.77
N ALA A 187 -4.51 15.15 39.70
CA ALA A 187 -5.53 16.20 39.70
C ALA A 187 -6.40 16.16 38.45
N ALA A 188 -7.61 16.69 38.54
CA ALA A 188 -8.46 16.90 37.37
C ALA A 188 -7.86 18.00 36.48
N ARG A 189 -7.53 17.70 35.22
CA ARG A 189 -6.91 18.63 34.27
C ARG A 189 -7.08 18.23 32.82
N THR A 190 -7.02 19.21 31.92
CA THR A 190 -6.90 18.95 30.49
C THR A 190 -5.43 18.81 30.11
N VAL A 191 -5.10 17.74 29.39
CA VAL A 191 -3.75 17.45 28.89
C VAL A 191 -3.76 17.27 27.39
N THR A 192 -2.63 17.60 26.76
CA THR A 192 -2.37 17.24 25.36
C THR A 192 -1.59 15.95 25.34
N VAL A 193 -2.15 14.94 24.74
CA VAL A 193 -1.57 13.60 24.62
C VAL A 193 -1.10 13.41 23.19
N ARG A 194 0.11 12.86 23.02
CA ARG A 194 0.63 12.39 21.73
C ARG A 194 0.60 10.87 21.73
N LEU A 195 -0.20 10.31 20.83
CA LEU A 195 -0.29 8.88 20.59
C LEU A 195 0.43 8.55 19.29
N SER A 196 1.51 7.74 19.35
CA SER A 196 2.26 7.27 18.19
C SER A 196 2.19 5.76 18.11
N TYR A 197 1.88 5.20 16.94
CA TYR A 197 1.79 3.75 16.74
C TYR A 197 2.06 3.35 15.30
N LEU A 198 2.51 2.11 15.11
CA LEU A 198 2.59 1.50 13.79
C LEU A 198 1.23 0.95 13.37
N ALA A 199 0.92 1.10 12.10
CA ALA A 199 -0.29 0.55 11.51
C ALA A 199 0.01 -0.10 10.15
N SER A 200 -0.48 -1.32 9.95
CA SER A 200 -0.52 -1.99 8.64
C SER A 200 -1.62 -1.41 7.76
N GLY A 201 -1.68 -1.85 6.50
CA GLY A 201 -2.70 -1.38 5.57
C GLY A 201 -2.39 -0.04 4.91
N PHE A 202 -1.14 0.37 4.90
CA PHE A 202 -0.63 1.52 4.16
C PHE A 202 0.48 1.09 3.21
N ASP A 203 0.61 1.76 2.09
CA ASP A 203 1.75 1.64 1.18
C ASP A 203 1.87 2.90 0.33
N TRP A 204 3.00 3.09 -0.35
CA TRP A 204 3.15 4.14 -1.33
C TRP A 204 4.06 3.72 -2.48
N ARG A 205 3.87 4.35 -3.63
CA ARG A 205 4.67 4.11 -4.84
C ARG A 205 4.92 5.40 -5.58
N ALA A 206 6.11 5.50 -6.18
CA ALA A 206 6.37 6.51 -7.18
C ALA A 206 5.96 6.00 -8.58
N SER A 207 5.50 6.90 -9.42
CA SER A 207 5.32 6.67 -10.85
C SER A 207 5.78 7.90 -11.62
N TYR A 208 6.43 7.68 -12.76
CA TYR A 208 7.04 8.72 -13.58
C TYR A 208 6.36 8.78 -14.94
N VAL A 209 6.04 9.98 -15.36
CA VAL A 209 5.59 10.29 -16.72
C VAL A 209 6.66 11.15 -17.36
N ALA A 210 7.25 10.68 -18.45
CA ALA A 210 8.25 11.40 -19.21
C ALA A 210 7.68 11.75 -20.58
N ALA A 211 7.78 13.02 -20.98
CA ALA A 211 7.38 13.50 -22.30
C ALA A 211 8.64 13.86 -23.10
N LEU A 212 8.94 13.08 -24.14
CA LEU A 212 10.06 13.33 -25.05
C LEU A 212 9.69 14.47 -25.98
N ALA A 213 10.51 15.53 -25.97
CA ALA A 213 10.36 16.66 -26.84
C ALA A 213 10.55 16.28 -28.34
N ALA A 214 10.03 17.08 -29.25
CA ALA A 214 10.10 16.81 -30.68
C ALA A 214 11.55 16.72 -31.21
N ASN A 215 12.50 17.42 -30.56
CA ASN A 215 13.93 17.34 -30.87
C ASN A 215 14.58 15.99 -30.52
N GLY A 216 13.91 15.14 -29.74
CA GLY A 216 14.40 13.82 -29.29
C GLY A 216 15.57 13.86 -28.30
N ARG A 217 15.92 15.04 -27.74
CA ARG A 217 17.10 15.27 -26.89
C ARG A 217 16.78 15.69 -25.47
N THR A 218 15.53 16.06 -25.19
CA THR A 218 15.09 16.45 -23.86
C THR A 218 13.79 15.78 -23.50
N VAL A 219 13.59 15.54 -22.19
CA VAL A 219 12.31 15.07 -21.65
C VAL A 219 11.81 15.99 -20.54
N ASP A 220 10.51 16.21 -20.50
CA ASP A 220 9.84 16.73 -19.32
C ASP A 220 9.48 15.55 -18.43
N LEU A 221 10.02 15.53 -17.22
CA LEU A 221 9.83 14.45 -16.25
C LEU A 221 8.90 14.90 -15.14
N PHE A 222 7.80 14.20 -15.01
CA PHE A 222 6.83 14.38 -13.95
C PHE A 222 6.74 13.13 -13.11
N ALA A 223 6.75 13.25 -11.77
CA ALA A 223 6.56 12.12 -10.87
C ALA A 223 5.37 12.32 -9.93
N TRP A 224 4.63 11.24 -9.75
CA TRP A 224 3.55 11.11 -8.78
C TRP A 224 3.98 10.23 -7.61
N LEU A 225 3.57 10.61 -6.41
CA LEU A 225 3.54 9.75 -5.24
C LEU A 225 2.11 9.26 -5.07
N THR A 226 1.90 7.96 -5.25
CA THR A 226 0.62 7.31 -4.98
C THR A 226 0.65 6.73 -3.57
N LEU A 227 -0.19 7.26 -2.71
CA LEU A 227 -0.42 6.79 -1.34
C LEU A 227 -1.65 5.90 -1.31
N ALA A 228 -1.57 4.77 -0.63
CA ALA A 228 -2.66 3.82 -0.46
C ALA A 228 -2.98 3.60 1.02
N ASN A 229 -4.27 3.53 1.34
CA ASN A 229 -4.80 3.21 2.66
C ASN A 229 -5.92 2.17 2.49
N SER A 230 -5.74 0.96 3.04
CA SER A 230 -6.76 -0.10 3.06
C SER A 230 -7.59 -0.10 4.33
N ASN A 231 -7.21 0.72 5.33
CA ASN A 231 -7.99 0.85 6.55
C ASN A 231 -9.35 1.52 6.29
N PRO A 232 -10.39 1.18 7.05
CA PRO A 232 -11.70 1.83 6.95
C PRO A 232 -11.73 3.25 7.53
N GLU A 233 -10.67 3.70 8.21
CA GLU A 233 -10.57 5.03 8.78
C GLU A 233 -10.07 6.05 7.74
N VAL A 234 -10.63 7.26 7.84
CA VAL A 234 -10.18 8.46 7.12
C VAL A 234 -9.24 9.25 8.02
N PHE A 235 -8.14 9.74 7.46
CA PHE A 235 -7.22 10.65 8.15
C PHE A 235 -7.32 12.05 7.52
N PRO A 236 -8.21 12.91 8.06
CA PRO A 236 -8.47 14.21 7.46
C PRO A 236 -7.31 15.17 7.71
N LYS A 237 -6.94 15.93 6.67
CA LYS A 237 -5.90 16.98 6.75
C LYS A 237 -4.60 16.50 7.43
N ALA A 238 -4.20 15.25 7.17
CA ALA A 238 -2.99 14.67 7.75
C ALA A 238 -1.72 15.30 7.14
N GLU A 239 -0.71 15.51 7.97
CA GLU A 239 0.66 15.79 7.54
C GLU A 239 1.28 14.48 7.08
N VAL A 240 1.48 14.34 5.76
CA VAL A 240 1.91 13.06 5.18
C VAL A 240 3.36 13.12 4.74
N GLN A 241 4.09 12.07 5.06
CA GLN A 241 5.47 11.85 4.68
C GLN A 241 5.62 10.44 4.12
N ALA A 242 6.45 10.26 3.11
CA ALA A 242 6.75 8.97 2.51
C ALA A 242 8.24 8.66 2.66
N VAL A 243 8.57 7.46 3.11
CA VAL A 243 9.96 7.03 3.31
C VAL A 243 10.36 6.02 2.26
N ALA A 244 11.39 6.34 1.47
CA ALA A 244 12.03 5.44 0.53
C ALA A 244 13.32 4.87 1.13
N GLY A 245 13.70 3.70 0.65
CA GLY A 245 14.85 2.94 1.12
C GLY A 245 14.42 1.58 1.68
N ARG A 246 15.38 0.84 2.21
CA ARG A 246 15.12 -0.45 2.87
C ARG A 246 15.24 -0.28 4.37
N LEU A 247 14.14 -0.47 5.07
CA LEU A 247 14.13 -0.56 6.51
C LEU A 247 14.34 -2.03 6.91
N ASN A 248 15.22 -2.29 7.86
CA ASN A 248 15.29 -3.61 8.49
C ASN A 248 14.06 -3.79 9.38
N ARG A 249 13.21 -4.74 9.05
CA ARG A 249 11.93 -4.96 9.76
C ARG A 249 11.60 -6.43 9.92
N VAL A 250 10.94 -6.75 11.01
CA VAL A 250 10.17 -7.98 11.18
C VAL A 250 8.79 -7.78 10.53
N ALA A 251 8.19 -8.83 10.00
CA ALA A 251 6.84 -8.76 9.47
C ALA A 251 5.86 -8.29 10.56
N LEU A 252 5.05 -7.28 10.24
CA LEU A 252 3.97 -6.86 11.13
C LEU A 252 2.87 -7.91 11.13
N PRO A 253 2.17 -8.12 12.27
CA PRO A 253 1.01 -8.99 12.31
C PRO A 253 -0.01 -8.56 11.25
N ALA A 254 -0.65 -9.52 10.60
CA ALA A 254 -1.77 -9.24 9.73
C ALA A 254 -2.89 -8.57 10.55
N VAL A 255 -3.63 -7.67 9.89
CA VAL A 255 -4.85 -7.09 10.50
C VAL A 255 -5.80 -8.25 10.79
N PRO A 256 -6.30 -8.41 12.03
CA PRO A 256 -7.31 -9.42 12.29
C PRO A 256 -8.50 -9.21 11.37
N ALA A 257 -9.00 -10.27 10.76
CA ALA A 257 -10.21 -10.19 9.97
C ALA A 257 -11.34 -9.59 10.82
N ALA A 258 -12.11 -8.69 10.26
CA ALA A 258 -13.36 -8.24 10.88
C ALA A 258 -14.22 -9.49 11.19
N ALA A 259 -15.02 -9.43 12.27
CA ALA A 259 -15.98 -10.49 12.57
C ALA A 259 -16.74 -10.82 11.29
N GLY A 260 -16.79 -12.10 10.93
CA GLY A 260 -17.43 -12.57 9.70
C GLY A 260 -18.86 -12.04 9.58
N ALA A 261 -19.34 -11.87 8.35
CA ALA A 261 -20.72 -11.47 8.12
C ALA A 261 -21.68 -12.47 8.79
N LEU A 262 -22.70 -11.96 9.49
CA LEU A 262 -23.80 -12.80 9.97
C LEU A 262 -24.48 -13.41 8.74
N ARG A 263 -24.36 -14.72 8.58
CA ARG A 263 -25.09 -15.47 7.54
C ARG A 263 -26.26 -16.18 8.21
N LEU A 264 -27.47 -15.81 7.82
CA LEU A 264 -28.67 -16.57 8.13
C LEU A 264 -28.91 -17.51 6.94
N VAL A 265 -28.91 -18.81 7.20
CA VAL A 265 -29.24 -19.80 6.18
C VAL A 265 -30.76 -19.93 6.15
N CYS A 266 -31.35 -19.58 5.00
CA CYS A 266 -32.81 -19.64 4.80
C CYS A 266 -33.13 -20.92 4.02
N TYR A 267 -33.97 -21.76 4.61
CA TYR A 267 -34.48 -22.96 3.95
C TYR A 267 -35.92 -22.71 3.50
N PRO A 268 -36.31 -23.06 2.27
CA PRO A 268 -37.68 -23.00 1.83
C PRO A 268 -38.58 -23.84 2.74
N LEU A 269 -39.80 -23.35 3.06
CA LEU A 269 -40.78 -24.10 3.84
C LEU A 269 -41.14 -25.40 3.16
N GLY A 270 -41.07 -26.53 3.89
CA GLY A 270 -41.41 -27.85 3.37
C GLY A 270 -40.23 -28.63 2.78
N THR A 271 -39.00 -28.04 2.80
CA THR A 271 -37.78 -28.77 2.42
C THR A 271 -37.03 -29.23 3.67
N THR A 272 -36.43 -30.42 3.60
CA THR A 272 -35.42 -30.88 4.57
C THR A 272 -34.04 -30.50 4.06
N THR A 273 -33.02 -30.45 4.92
CA THR A 273 -31.63 -30.13 4.52
C THR A 273 -31.07 -31.14 3.50
N SER A 274 -31.64 -32.34 3.41
CA SER A 274 -31.27 -33.40 2.45
C SER A 274 -31.81 -33.15 1.04
N ASP A 275 -32.82 -32.27 0.88
CA ASP A 275 -33.47 -32.01 -0.39
C ASP A 275 -32.88 -30.76 -1.10
N LEU A 276 -31.89 -30.11 -0.48
CA LEU A 276 -31.22 -28.97 -1.07
C LEU A 276 -30.08 -29.46 -1.97
N PRO A 277 -30.05 -29.06 -3.24
CA PRO A 277 -28.88 -29.32 -4.09
C PRO A 277 -27.70 -28.61 -3.49
N GLU A 278 -26.52 -29.24 -3.46
CA GLU A 278 -25.26 -28.58 -3.18
C GLU A 278 -25.08 -27.47 -4.22
N THR A 279 -25.35 -26.23 -3.84
CA THR A 279 -25.07 -25.08 -4.69
C THR A 279 -23.57 -24.88 -4.69
N GLU A 280 -22.88 -25.35 -5.73
CA GLU A 280 -21.60 -24.76 -6.13
C GLU A 280 -21.82 -23.26 -6.30
N PHE A 281 -21.04 -22.47 -5.57
CA PHE A 281 -21.04 -21.03 -5.73
C PHE A 281 -20.43 -20.71 -7.10
N GLU A 282 -21.25 -20.54 -8.12
CA GLU A 282 -20.84 -19.78 -9.29
C GLU A 282 -20.64 -18.33 -8.86
N PRO A 283 -19.49 -17.71 -9.22
CA PRO A 283 -19.29 -16.28 -8.97
C PRO A 283 -20.41 -15.53 -9.70
N ALA A 284 -21.12 -14.68 -8.97
CA ALA A 284 -22.19 -13.87 -9.50
C ALA A 284 -21.70 -13.08 -10.72
N ASP A 285 -22.39 -13.21 -11.83
CA ASP A 285 -22.20 -12.44 -13.04
C ASP A 285 -22.19 -10.95 -12.73
N GLU A 286 -21.26 -10.26 -13.35
CA GLU A 286 -21.04 -8.83 -13.27
C GLU A 286 -22.34 -8.07 -13.60
N ILE A 287 -22.91 -7.38 -12.61
CA ILE A 287 -24.06 -6.52 -12.83
C ILE A 287 -23.59 -5.31 -13.64
N VAL A 288 -23.84 -5.33 -14.94
CA VAL A 288 -23.67 -4.17 -15.82
C VAL A 288 -24.72 -3.13 -15.46
N VAL A 289 -24.35 -2.14 -14.65
CA VAL A 289 -25.19 -0.96 -14.39
C VAL A 289 -25.14 -0.07 -15.63
N THR A 290 -26.18 -0.15 -16.47
CA THR A 290 -26.43 0.84 -17.53
C THR A 290 -26.85 2.15 -16.88
N ALA A 291 -25.92 3.10 -16.73
CA ALA A 291 -26.21 4.44 -16.24
C ALA A 291 -27.04 5.20 -17.27
N SER A 292 -28.26 5.54 -16.93
CA SER A 292 -29.07 6.51 -17.69
C SER A 292 -28.38 7.86 -17.69
N ARG A 293 -28.14 8.44 -18.87
CA ARG A 293 -27.60 9.79 -19.01
C ARG A 293 -28.60 10.80 -18.44
N VAL A 294 -28.29 11.31 -17.27
CA VAL A 294 -28.87 12.57 -16.78
C VAL A 294 -28.12 13.69 -17.50
N MET A 295 -28.87 14.54 -18.23
CA MET A 295 -28.28 15.73 -18.86
C MET A 295 -27.62 16.61 -17.80
N ALA A 296 -26.34 16.89 -17.98
CA ALA A 296 -25.58 17.77 -17.10
C ALA A 296 -26.10 19.20 -17.19
N PRO A 297 -26.21 19.93 -16.08
CA PRO A 297 -26.50 21.36 -16.08
C PRO A 297 -25.39 22.14 -16.80
N PRO A 298 -25.66 23.34 -17.34
CA PRO A 298 -24.66 24.13 -18.04
C PRO A 298 -23.48 24.46 -17.11
N PRO A 299 -22.24 24.50 -17.67
CA PRO A 299 -21.04 24.75 -16.86
C PRO A 299 -21.12 26.14 -16.20
N PRO A 300 -20.69 26.27 -14.95
CA PRO A 300 -20.54 27.57 -14.31
C PRO A 300 -19.47 28.40 -15.02
N PRO A 301 -19.51 29.75 -14.91
CA PRO A 301 -18.53 30.61 -15.56
C PRO A 301 -17.10 30.23 -15.14
N MET A 302 -16.20 30.17 -16.13
CA MET A 302 -14.79 29.81 -15.91
C MET A 302 -14.16 30.79 -14.92
N MET A 303 -13.95 30.35 -13.71
CA MET A 303 -13.00 30.99 -12.79
C MET A 303 -11.60 30.82 -13.35
N ALA A 304 -10.76 31.85 -13.23
CA ALA A 304 -9.36 31.79 -13.60
C ALA A 304 -8.72 30.52 -12.96
N PRO A 305 -7.86 29.81 -13.71
CA PRO A 305 -7.23 28.59 -13.17
C PRO A 305 -6.48 28.92 -11.87
N PRO A 306 -6.65 28.16 -10.82
CA PRO A 306 -5.90 28.36 -9.58
C PRO A 306 -4.41 28.29 -9.88
N ALA A 307 -3.62 29.14 -9.20
CA ALA A 307 -2.17 29.13 -9.32
C ALA A 307 -1.63 27.70 -9.13
N PRO A 308 -0.62 27.27 -9.91
CA PRO A 308 -0.04 25.95 -9.77
C PRO A 308 0.46 25.77 -8.32
N PRO A 309 0.25 24.57 -7.71
CA PRO A 309 0.73 24.30 -6.38
C PRO A 309 2.26 24.52 -6.29
N PRO A 310 2.79 25.00 -5.17
CA PRO A 310 4.22 25.16 -4.99
C PRO A 310 4.94 23.84 -5.24
N PRO A 311 6.17 23.87 -5.80
CA PRO A 311 6.95 22.66 -6.00
C PRO A 311 7.16 21.94 -4.67
N PRO A 312 7.15 20.60 -4.64
CA PRO A 312 7.40 19.84 -3.42
C PRO A 312 8.81 20.16 -2.88
N PRO A 313 9.00 20.21 -1.56
CA PRO A 313 10.31 20.43 -0.97
C PRO A 313 11.25 19.27 -1.34
N PRO A 314 12.57 19.52 -1.40
CA PRO A 314 13.55 18.47 -1.64
C PRO A 314 13.45 17.39 -0.55
N PRO A 315 13.74 16.12 -0.89
CA PRO A 315 13.72 15.05 0.10
C PRO A 315 14.82 15.23 1.14
N GLU A 316 14.49 14.89 2.40
CA GLU A 316 15.40 14.95 3.53
C GLU A 316 16.12 13.61 3.73
N ASP A 317 17.37 13.67 4.21
CA ASP A 317 18.13 12.48 4.54
C ASP A 317 17.77 11.97 5.95
N LEU A 318 17.47 10.68 6.03
CA LEU A 318 17.25 9.97 7.29
C LEU A 318 18.18 8.73 7.30
N GLY A 319 19.47 8.95 7.46
CA GLY A 319 20.51 7.94 7.21
C GLY A 319 20.47 7.49 5.75
N ASP A 320 20.39 6.19 5.52
CA ASP A 320 20.27 5.61 4.17
C ASP A 320 18.85 5.72 3.59
N LEU A 321 17.89 6.22 4.37
CA LEU A 321 16.52 6.44 3.93
C LEU A 321 16.35 7.86 3.40
N LYS A 322 15.36 8.06 2.53
CA LYS A 322 14.97 9.37 2.01
C LYS A 322 13.53 9.65 2.40
N LEU A 323 13.32 10.80 3.01
CA LEU A 323 12.02 11.27 3.47
C LEU A 323 11.45 12.29 2.48
N TYR A 324 10.30 12.01 1.92
CA TYR A 324 9.56 12.89 0.99
C TYR A 324 8.36 13.47 1.73
N ARG A 325 8.34 14.79 1.97
CA ARG A 325 7.22 15.49 2.59
C ARG A 325 6.20 15.93 1.57
N ILE A 326 4.93 15.69 1.83
CA ILE A 326 3.86 16.31 1.06
C ILE A 326 3.66 17.74 1.60
N PRO A 327 3.79 18.78 0.75
CA PRO A 327 3.89 20.17 1.23
C PRO A 327 2.62 20.68 1.91
N THR A 328 1.47 20.11 1.60
CA THR A 328 0.18 20.54 2.15
C THR A 328 -0.52 19.40 2.88
N PRO A 329 -1.14 19.67 4.05
CA PRO A 329 -1.94 18.67 4.73
C PRO A 329 -2.98 18.06 3.79
N THR A 330 -3.03 16.75 3.73
CA THR A 330 -3.89 16.05 2.78
C THR A 330 -4.80 15.03 3.47
N THR A 331 -6.04 14.92 2.99
CA THR A 331 -6.95 13.88 3.49
C THR A 331 -6.60 12.55 2.84
N VAL A 332 -6.29 11.55 3.68
CA VAL A 332 -6.09 10.17 3.28
C VAL A 332 -7.40 9.43 3.49
N ALA A 333 -8.10 9.16 2.40
CA ALA A 333 -9.42 8.55 2.45
C ALA A 333 -9.34 7.06 2.82
N ALA A 334 -10.41 6.53 3.40
CA ALA A 334 -10.58 5.12 3.69
C ALA A 334 -10.61 4.30 2.40
N ARG A 335 -9.98 3.12 2.42
CA ARG A 335 -9.99 2.15 1.30
C ARG A 335 -9.75 2.79 -0.06
N ALA A 336 -8.77 3.68 -0.14
CA ALA A 336 -8.54 4.50 -1.31
C ALA A 336 -7.05 4.68 -1.63
N GLN A 337 -6.81 5.14 -2.85
CA GLN A 337 -5.50 5.61 -3.29
C GLN A 337 -5.59 7.10 -3.61
N LYS A 338 -4.52 7.83 -3.31
CA LYS A 338 -4.39 9.24 -3.64
C LYS A 338 -3.05 9.49 -4.30
N GLN A 339 -3.06 10.28 -5.36
CA GLN A 339 -1.84 10.72 -6.03
C GLN A 339 -1.56 12.18 -5.67
N VAL A 340 -0.31 12.46 -5.36
CA VAL A 340 0.21 13.81 -5.13
C VAL A 340 1.46 14.02 -5.97
N ALA A 341 1.70 15.25 -6.41
CA ALA A 341 2.91 15.58 -7.15
C ALA A 341 4.15 15.35 -6.30
N LEU A 342 5.13 14.62 -6.84
CA LEU A 342 6.40 14.31 -6.20
C LEU A 342 7.55 15.12 -6.80
N LEU A 343 7.56 15.31 -8.13
CA LEU A 343 8.62 15.97 -8.88
C LEU A 343 8.07 16.51 -10.18
N PHE A 344 8.58 17.67 -10.61
CA PHE A 344 8.36 18.19 -11.94
C PHE A 344 9.63 18.86 -12.45
N GLN A 345 10.26 18.31 -13.49
CA GLN A 345 11.47 18.83 -14.11
C GLN A 345 11.27 18.94 -15.61
N LYS A 346 11.53 20.12 -16.16
CA LYS A 346 11.41 20.39 -17.59
C LYS A 346 12.77 20.35 -18.28
N GLY A 347 12.75 19.90 -19.53
CA GLY A 347 13.90 20.00 -20.41
C GLY A 347 15.11 19.19 -19.98
N VAL A 348 14.92 18.10 -19.25
CA VAL A 348 16.01 17.21 -18.79
C VAL A 348 16.70 16.62 -20.03
N PRO A 349 18.01 16.86 -20.24
CA PRO A 349 18.73 16.34 -21.39
C PRO A 349 18.84 14.82 -21.32
N VAL A 350 18.65 14.17 -22.45
CA VAL A 350 18.72 12.70 -22.58
C VAL A 350 19.49 12.30 -23.82
N ASP A 351 20.25 11.20 -23.69
CA ASP A 351 20.88 10.51 -24.81
C ASP A 351 20.11 9.24 -25.15
N ARG A 352 19.83 9.01 -26.43
CA ARG A 352 19.25 7.76 -26.90
C ARG A 352 20.35 6.71 -26.99
N ARG A 353 20.14 5.58 -26.31
CA ARG A 353 21.04 4.41 -26.32
C ARG A 353 20.26 3.17 -26.70
N TYR A 354 20.96 2.26 -27.39
CA TYR A 354 20.47 0.92 -27.73
C TYR A 354 21.12 -0.08 -26.81
N ARG A 355 20.35 -0.69 -25.90
CA ARG A 355 20.90 -1.48 -24.80
C ARG A 355 20.41 -2.92 -24.83
N ARG A 356 21.35 -3.84 -24.64
CA ARG A 356 21.07 -5.24 -24.35
C ARG A 356 22.24 -5.86 -23.60
N ALA A 357 21.98 -6.48 -22.46
CA ALA A 357 22.98 -7.27 -21.76
C ALA A 357 23.17 -8.62 -22.49
N VAL A 358 24.42 -9.04 -22.60
CA VAL A 358 24.82 -10.34 -23.14
C VAL A 358 25.64 -11.09 -22.11
N TYR A 359 25.57 -12.42 -22.14
CA TYR A 359 26.30 -13.24 -21.20
C TYR A 359 27.30 -14.12 -21.96
N PRO A 360 28.51 -14.30 -21.44
CA PRO A 360 29.47 -15.26 -21.99
C PRO A 360 28.87 -16.66 -22.11
N GLY A 361 29.13 -17.33 -23.25
CA GLY A 361 28.55 -18.63 -23.53
C GLY A 361 27.11 -18.62 -24.08
N GLN A 362 26.43 -17.49 -24.06
CA GLN A 362 25.11 -17.36 -24.71
C GLN A 362 25.27 -17.25 -26.22
N GLN A 363 24.47 -17.98 -26.99
CA GLN A 363 24.39 -17.80 -28.45
C GLN A 363 23.19 -16.93 -28.76
N LEU A 364 23.37 -15.89 -29.59
CA LEU A 364 22.32 -14.94 -30.00
C LEU A 364 22.34 -14.86 -31.53
N ASP A 365 21.17 -14.94 -32.15
CA ASP A 365 21.00 -14.83 -33.59
C ASP A 365 20.07 -13.66 -33.90
N GLY A 366 20.65 -12.51 -34.28
CA GLY A 366 19.92 -11.33 -34.69
C GLY A 366 18.86 -10.85 -33.68
N VAL A 367 19.21 -10.72 -32.41
CA VAL A 367 18.27 -10.33 -31.37
C VAL A 367 18.13 -8.81 -31.23
N PRO A 368 16.92 -8.27 -31.06
CA PRO A 368 16.67 -6.83 -30.96
C PRO A 368 17.24 -6.23 -29.66
N THR A 369 17.62 -4.95 -29.74
CA THR A 369 18.02 -4.17 -28.57
C THR A 369 16.85 -3.36 -28.00
N SER A 370 16.92 -3.02 -26.72
CA SER A 370 15.99 -2.06 -26.11
C SER A 370 16.46 -0.62 -26.36
N ILE A 371 15.54 0.27 -26.72
CA ILE A 371 15.80 1.71 -26.77
C ILE A 371 15.63 2.28 -25.37
N VAL A 372 16.64 2.96 -24.86
CA VAL A 372 16.62 3.63 -23.56
C VAL A 372 17.05 5.08 -23.73
N LEU A 373 16.39 5.99 -23.02
CA LEU A 373 16.85 7.36 -22.85
C LEU A 373 17.64 7.43 -21.54
N VAL A 374 18.86 7.93 -21.65
CA VAL A 374 19.84 7.95 -20.55
C VAL A 374 20.08 9.40 -20.15
N THR A 375 20.03 9.68 -18.87
CA THR A 375 20.41 10.97 -18.29
C THR A 375 21.18 10.75 -17.00
N LYS A 376 21.90 11.76 -16.54
CA LYS A 376 22.55 11.77 -15.24
C LYS A 376 21.69 12.49 -14.22
N ASN A 377 21.55 11.92 -13.04
CA ASN A 377 20.80 12.54 -11.95
C ASN A 377 21.67 13.59 -11.24
N ASP A 378 21.91 14.71 -11.90
CA ASP A 378 22.62 15.84 -11.32
C ASP A 378 21.92 17.16 -11.61
N THR A 379 22.34 18.22 -10.93
CA THR A 379 21.76 19.57 -11.08
C THR A 379 22.04 20.15 -12.47
N ALA A 380 23.19 19.85 -13.05
CA ALA A 380 23.54 20.30 -14.40
C ALA A 380 22.64 19.64 -15.46
N GLY A 381 22.22 18.38 -15.23
CA GLY A 381 21.24 17.65 -16.03
C GLY A 381 19.78 18.00 -15.69
N GLY A 382 19.51 18.97 -14.83
CA GLY A 382 18.17 19.42 -14.49
C GLY A 382 17.42 18.49 -13.52
N LEU A 383 18.07 17.50 -12.90
CA LEU A 383 17.50 16.62 -11.87
C LEU A 383 18.07 16.97 -10.49
N GLY A 384 19.13 16.33 -10.04
CA GLY A 384 19.83 16.64 -8.79
C GLY A 384 19.05 16.31 -7.52
N VAL A 385 18.08 15.40 -7.60
CA VAL A 385 17.27 14.95 -6.47
C VAL A 385 17.19 13.43 -6.41
N PRO A 386 17.16 12.80 -5.23
CA PRO A 386 16.96 11.37 -5.11
C PRO A 386 15.64 10.95 -5.78
N LEU A 387 15.68 9.93 -6.61
CA LEU A 387 14.53 9.38 -7.30
C LEU A 387 14.17 8.02 -6.71
N PRO A 388 12.99 7.87 -6.06
CA PRO A 388 12.55 6.57 -5.55
C PRO A 388 12.21 5.62 -6.71
N ALA A 389 12.40 4.32 -6.49
CA ALA A 389 12.00 3.33 -7.49
C ALA A 389 10.50 3.44 -7.81
N GLY A 390 10.17 3.36 -9.10
CA GLY A 390 8.80 3.50 -9.56
C GLY A 390 8.62 3.08 -11.02
N SER A 391 7.37 2.93 -11.44
CA SER A 391 7.02 2.68 -12.84
C SER A 391 7.25 3.92 -13.69
N THR A 392 7.56 3.72 -14.97
CA THR A 392 7.74 4.83 -15.93
C THR A 392 6.85 4.63 -17.14
N ALA A 393 6.27 5.75 -17.62
CA ALA A 393 5.60 5.82 -18.90
C ALA A 393 6.25 6.94 -19.72
N LEU A 394 6.81 6.60 -20.87
CA LEU A 394 7.45 7.55 -21.78
C LEU A 394 6.54 7.81 -22.96
N TYR A 395 6.27 9.10 -23.22
CA TYR A 395 5.49 9.58 -24.33
C TYR A 395 6.33 10.44 -25.26
N ALA A 396 5.96 10.51 -26.54
CA ALA A 396 6.44 11.51 -27.49
C ALA A 396 5.33 12.50 -27.81
N GLU A 397 5.66 13.77 -27.83
CA GLU A 397 4.77 14.83 -28.33
C GLU A 397 4.81 14.82 -29.87
N ARG A 398 3.62 14.80 -30.53
CA ARG A 398 3.43 14.86 -31.97
C ARG A 398 2.27 15.79 -32.29
N ALA A 399 2.17 16.24 -33.55
CA ALA A 399 1.13 17.14 -33.99
C ALA A 399 -0.31 16.65 -33.74
N GLY A 400 -0.51 15.32 -33.67
CA GLY A 400 -1.81 14.70 -33.36
C GLY A 400 -2.02 14.33 -31.90
N GLY A 401 -1.10 14.69 -30.98
CA GLY A 401 -1.19 14.35 -29.56
C GLY A 401 -0.02 13.51 -29.04
N ARG A 402 -0.21 12.91 -27.86
CA ARG A 402 0.80 12.10 -27.19
C ARG A 402 0.77 10.66 -27.67
N LEU A 403 1.92 10.12 -28.05
CA LEU A 403 2.09 8.72 -28.38
C LEU A 403 2.92 8.03 -27.28
N LEU A 404 2.45 6.89 -26.79
CA LEU A 404 3.21 6.07 -25.84
C LEU A 404 4.38 5.40 -26.57
N LEU A 405 5.60 5.66 -26.12
CA LEU A 405 6.83 5.05 -26.63
C LEU A 405 7.25 3.81 -25.85
N GLY A 406 7.03 3.81 -24.53
CA GLY A 406 7.43 2.68 -23.70
C GLY A 406 6.93 2.77 -22.27
N LEU A 407 6.81 1.59 -21.68
CA LEU A 407 6.56 1.38 -20.24
C LEU A 407 7.78 0.71 -19.63
N GLY A 408 8.12 1.09 -18.41
CA GLY A 408 9.28 0.52 -17.72
C GLY A 408 9.28 0.84 -16.24
N ALA A 409 10.47 0.81 -15.65
CA ALA A 409 10.67 1.17 -14.26
C ALA A 409 12.04 1.79 -14.03
N VAL A 410 12.11 2.69 -13.08
CA VAL A 410 13.35 3.23 -12.51
C VAL A 410 13.57 2.57 -11.16
N THR A 411 14.80 2.15 -10.86
CA THR A 411 15.23 1.74 -9.52
C THR A 411 15.54 2.99 -8.68
N ASN A 412 15.72 2.84 -7.36
CA ASN A 412 16.20 3.97 -6.54
C ASN A 412 17.47 4.55 -7.17
N ARG A 413 17.50 5.87 -7.35
CA ARG A 413 18.64 6.61 -7.89
C ARG A 413 19.00 7.77 -6.98
N THR A 414 20.23 7.75 -6.49
CA THR A 414 20.79 8.89 -5.76
C THR A 414 21.29 9.96 -6.73
N VAL A 415 21.62 11.13 -6.20
CA VAL A 415 22.26 12.18 -6.99
C VAL A 415 23.61 11.68 -7.50
N GLY A 416 23.93 11.97 -8.76
CA GLY A 416 25.15 11.50 -9.44
C GLY A 416 24.99 10.18 -10.21
N GLU A 417 23.93 9.40 -9.99
CA GLU A 417 23.71 8.14 -10.70
C GLU A 417 23.04 8.31 -12.06
N THR A 418 23.23 7.31 -12.92
CA THR A 418 22.60 7.26 -14.24
C THR A 418 21.15 6.82 -14.14
N VAL A 419 20.25 7.61 -14.74
CA VAL A 419 18.82 7.29 -14.89
C VAL A 419 18.56 6.80 -16.31
N ARG A 420 17.82 5.70 -16.45
CA ARG A 420 17.46 5.08 -17.73
C ARG A 420 15.95 4.96 -17.84
N LEU A 421 15.36 5.54 -18.88
CA LEU A 421 13.94 5.47 -19.19
C LEU A 421 13.74 4.55 -20.39
N ALA A 422 12.91 3.52 -20.26
CA ALA A 422 12.60 2.61 -21.36
C ALA A 422 11.78 3.32 -22.43
N ALA A 423 12.22 3.20 -23.69
CA ALA A 423 11.61 3.84 -24.85
C ALA A 423 11.16 2.81 -25.91
N GLY A 424 11.12 1.53 -25.57
CA GLY A 424 10.68 0.47 -26.46
C GLY A 424 11.79 -0.47 -26.90
N ILE A 425 11.51 -1.23 -27.98
CA ILE A 425 12.43 -2.22 -28.57
C ILE A 425 12.73 -1.77 -30.00
N SER A 426 14.01 -1.86 -30.40
CA SER A 426 14.46 -1.54 -31.74
C SER A 426 14.51 -2.79 -32.58
N SER A 427 13.80 -2.80 -33.69
CA SER A 427 13.96 -3.81 -34.75
C SER A 427 15.09 -3.47 -35.76
N GLN A 428 15.72 -2.30 -35.60
CA GLN A 428 16.74 -1.80 -36.51
C GLN A 428 18.18 -1.94 -35.98
N VAL A 429 18.34 -2.12 -34.68
CA VAL A 429 19.63 -2.32 -34.04
C VAL A 429 19.64 -3.69 -33.36
N MET A 430 20.40 -4.59 -33.95
CA MET A 430 20.39 -6.02 -33.61
C MET A 430 21.77 -6.48 -33.11
N LEU A 431 21.77 -7.50 -32.28
CA LEU A 431 22.98 -8.16 -31.79
C LEU A 431 22.99 -9.63 -32.17
N THR A 432 24.13 -10.10 -32.62
CA THR A 432 24.45 -11.51 -32.83
C THR A 432 25.67 -11.87 -31.98
N GLN A 433 25.63 -12.98 -31.27
CA GLN A 433 26.75 -13.50 -30.49
C GLN A 433 27.00 -14.94 -30.86
N ALA A 434 28.21 -15.24 -31.31
CA ALA A 434 28.63 -16.57 -31.70
C ALA A 434 29.91 -16.99 -30.98
N ILE A 435 29.93 -18.22 -30.51
CA ILE A 435 31.15 -18.83 -29.99
C ILE A 435 31.97 -19.26 -31.18
N VAL A 436 33.24 -18.82 -31.26
CA VAL A 436 34.17 -19.29 -32.29
C VAL A 436 34.51 -20.75 -31.97
N ALA A 437 34.22 -21.62 -32.91
CA ALA A 437 34.61 -23.04 -32.81
C ALA A 437 36.12 -23.14 -32.80
N SER A 438 36.73 -23.02 -31.64
CA SER A 438 38.14 -23.31 -31.44
C SER A 438 38.31 -24.82 -31.52
N ARG A 439 39.27 -25.33 -32.34
CA ARG A 439 39.83 -26.65 -32.08
C ARG A 439 40.43 -26.59 -30.69
N VAL A 440 39.70 -27.12 -29.70
CA VAL A 440 40.14 -27.14 -28.30
C VAL A 440 41.46 -27.91 -28.29
N PRO A 441 42.63 -27.29 -28.03
CA PRO A 441 43.79 -28.06 -27.63
C PRO A 441 43.36 -28.81 -26.38
N VAL A 442 43.71 -30.07 -26.25
CA VAL A 442 43.54 -30.82 -25.00
C VAL A 442 44.29 -30.02 -23.95
N ALA A 443 43.56 -29.29 -23.12
CA ALA A 443 44.17 -28.46 -22.09
C ALA A 443 44.94 -29.33 -21.13
N ALA A 444 46.18 -28.93 -20.80
CA ALA A 444 46.93 -29.57 -19.74
C ALA A 444 46.15 -29.48 -18.42
N PRO A 445 46.25 -30.46 -17.52
CA PRO A 445 45.57 -30.43 -16.23
C PRO A 445 45.91 -29.14 -15.49
N GLY A 446 44.90 -28.24 -15.28
CA GLY A 446 45.04 -26.95 -14.58
C GLY A 446 44.97 -25.70 -15.44
N GLU A 447 44.89 -25.79 -16.77
CA GLU A 447 44.71 -24.65 -17.66
C GLU A 447 43.20 -24.31 -17.78
N ALA A 448 42.85 -23.06 -17.47
CA ALA A 448 41.49 -22.56 -17.68
C ALA A 448 41.17 -22.50 -19.19
N LEU A 449 40.19 -23.25 -19.63
CA LEU A 449 39.71 -23.22 -21.02
C LEU A 449 39.07 -21.84 -21.31
N SER A 450 39.76 -20.99 -22.06
CA SER A 450 39.19 -19.72 -22.53
C SER A 450 38.44 -19.93 -23.84
N ARG A 451 37.17 -19.54 -23.87
CA ARG A 451 36.34 -19.57 -25.09
C ARG A 451 36.35 -18.19 -25.74
N GLU A 452 36.58 -18.17 -27.04
CA GLU A 452 36.50 -16.95 -27.84
C GLU A 452 35.07 -16.75 -28.36
N VAL A 453 34.59 -15.52 -28.25
CA VAL A 453 33.25 -15.10 -28.66
C VAL A 453 33.36 -13.89 -29.58
N VAL A 454 32.58 -13.90 -30.64
CA VAL A 454 32.38 -12.73 -31.52
C VAL A 454 30.98 -12.18 -31.25
N LEU A 455 30.91 -10.94 -30.79
CA LEU A 455 29.72 -10.16 -30.62
C LEU A 455 29.62 -9.15 -31.75
N THR A 456 28.57 -9.25 -32.57
CA THR A 456 28.30 -8.38 -33.73
C THR A 456 27.12 -7.49 -33.43
N ALA A 457 27.26 -6.21 -33.67
CA ALA A 457 26.18 -5.24 -33.64
C ALA A 457 25.92 -4.67 -35.03
N THR A 458 24.66 -4.55 -35.43
CA THR A 458 24.23 -3.96 -36.71
C THR A 458 23.23 -2.85 -36.50
N ASN A 459 23.29 -1.82 -37.36
CA ASN A 459 22.40 -0.67 -37.33
C ASN A 459 21.77 -0.44 -38.73
N ALA A 460 20.50 -0.76 -38.86
CA ALA A 460 19.76 -0.50 -40.12
C ALA A 460 19.05 0.87 -40.13
N ASN A 461 19.19 1.71 -39.09
CA ASN A 461 18.66 3.07 -39.11
C ASN A 461 19.39 3.95 -40.09
N PRO A 462 18.72 5.00 -40.65
CA PRO A 462 19.34 6.03 -41.50
C PRO A 462 20.15 7.07 -40.70
N PHE A 463 20.36 6.87 -39.41
CA PHE A 463 21.13 7.75 -38.51
C PHE A 463 22.05 6.90 -37.60
N PRO A 464 23.09 7.54 -37.03
CA PRO A 464 23.99 6.81 -36.12
C PRO A 464 23.29 6.26 -34.89
N ALA A 465 23.69 5.07 -34.44
CA ALA A 465 23.18 4.40 -33.25
C ALA A 465 24.32 4.13 -32.26
N THR A 466 24.20 4.67 -31.05
CA THR A 466 25.13 4.39 -29.96
C THR A 466 24.56 3.27 -29.08
N LEU A 467 25.37 2.23 -28.90
CA LEU A 467 24.96 1.08 -28.08
C LEU A 467 25.52 1.16 -26.67
N ASP A 468 24.91 0.41 -25.76
CA ASP A 468 25.40 0.05 -24.44
C ASP A 468 25.16 -1.45 -24.25
N VAL A 469 26.21 -2.26 -24.41
CA VAL A 469 26.13 -3.72 -24.32
C VAL A 469 26.92 -4.18 -23.10
N PRO A 470 26.30 -4.33 -21.92
CA PRO A 470 26.94 -4.95 -20.77
C PRO A 470 27.23 -6.41 -21.07
N ILE A 471 28.46 -6.85 -20.74
CA ILE A 471 28.94 -8.21 -21.00
C ILE A 471 29.17 -8.91 -19.66
N GLY A 472 28.44 -9.99 -19.41
CA GLY A 472 28.55 -10.78 -18.20
C GLY A 472 28.01 -10.09 -16.94
N ALA A 473 28.60 -10.44 -15.79
CA ALA A 473 28.25 -9.92 -14.48
C ALA A 473 29.39 -9.05 -13.90
N ALA A 474 29.08 -8.30 -12.85
CA ALA A 474 30.09 -7.53 -12.13
C ALA A 474 31.15 -8.43 -11.56
N GLY A 475 32.45 -8.08 -11.81
CA GLY A 475 33.60 -8.87 -11.36
C GLY A 475 33.95 -10.09 -12.23
N GLN A 476 33.18 -10.39 -13.27
CA GLN A 476 33.49 -11.47 -14.19
C GLN A 476 34.76 -11.10 -15.00
N ALA A 477 35.70 -12.05 -15.06
CA ALA A 477 36.89 -11.91 -15.88
C ALA A 477 36.51 -12.07 -17.36
N ILE A 478 36.75 -11.02 -18.13
CA ILE A 478 36.54 -10.97 -19.58
C ILE A 478 37.77 -10.27 -20.16
N ASP A 479 38.44 -10.95 -21.10
CA ASP A 479 39.56 -10.41 -21.87
C ASP A 479 39.06 -9.90 -23.22
N ALA A 480 39.17 -8.61 -23.44
CA ALA A 480 38.79 -7.96 -24.69
C ALA A 480 39.56 -6.65 -24.85
N ASP A 481 39.93 -6.34 -26.08
CA ASP A 481 40.62 -5.09 -26.45
C ASP A 481 39.81 -4.35 -27.51
N ASP A 482 39.13 -3.26 -27.07
CA ASP A 482 38.39 -2.35 -27.95
C ASP A 482 38.31 -0.98 -27.29
N LYS A 483 38.48 0.08 -28.09
CA LYS A 483 38.40 1.49 -27.64
C LYS A 483 37.01 1.89 -27.10
N ALA A 484 35.96 1.18 -27.49
CA ALA A 484 34.59 1.40 -27.02
C ALA A 484 34.25 0.64 -25.75
N LEU A 485 35.21 -0.05 -25.13
CA LEU A 485 35.01 -0.74 -23.85
C LEU A 485 35.18 0.22 -22.69
N ASN A 486 34.23 0.15 -21.76
CA ASN A 486 34.28 0.87 -20.49
C ASN A 486 33.67 0.00 -19.36
N ARG A 487 33.76 0.45 -18.11
CA ARG A 487 33.06 -0.18 -17.00
C ARG A 487 31.94 0.74 -16.55
N THR A 488 30.71 0.24 -16.66
CA THR A 488 29.51 0.93 -16.19
C THR A 488 28.86 0.09 -15.08
N ASP A 489 28.64 0.68 -13.91
CA ASP A 489 28.08 -0.01 -12.74
C ASP A 489 28.87 -1.29 -12.37
N GLY A 490 30.22 -1.29 -12.56
CA GLY A 490 31.12 -2.42 -12.32
C GLY A 490 31.12 -3.52 -13.38
N ILE A 491 30.29 -3.42 -14.42
CA ILE A 491 30.16 -4.38 -15.51
C ILE A 491 30.91 -3.88 -16.73
N LEU A 492 31.68 -4.76 -17.38
CA LEU A 492 32.31 -4.46 -18.66
C LEU A 492 31.20 -4.16 -19.69
N THR A 493 31.28 -3.00 -20.32
CA THR A 493 30.24 -2.54 -21.24
C THR A 493 30.90 -2.10 -22.57
N TRP A 494 30.47 -2.69 -23.67
CA TRP A 494 30.86 -2.28 -24.99
C TRP A 494 29.89 -1.23 -25.52
N SER A 495 30.43 -0.06 -25.88
CA SER A 495 29.62 1.12 -26.24
C SER A 495 30.02 1.72 -27.60
N PRO A 496 29.93 0.95 -28.72
CA PRO A 496 30.24 1.47 -30.04
C PRO A 496 29.17 2.44 -30.53
N THR A 497 29.58 3.38 -31.40
CA THR A 497 28.66 4.18 -32.20
C THR A 497 28.72 3.68 -33.65
N LEU A 498 27.62 3.08 -34.09
CA LEU A 498 27.47 2.57 -35.45
C LEU A 498 26.96 3.62 -36.40
N PRO A 499 27.60 3.84 -37.58
CA PRO A 499 27.06 4.73 -38.60
C PRO A 499 25.74 4.19 -39.17
N PRO A 500 25.02 4.98 -39.99
CA PRO A 500 23.86 4.47 -40.73
C PRO A 500 24.19 3.27 -41.58
N GLY A 501 23.39 2.17 -41.48
CA GLY A 501 23.65 0.92 -42.19
C GLY A 501 24.90 0.18 -41.71
N GLY A 502 25.52 0.61 -40.60
CA GLY A 502 26.84 0.12 -40.16
C GLY A 502 26.79 -1.12 -39.29
N ARG A 503 27.99 -1.67 -39.14
CA ARG A 503 28.25 -2.85 -38.31
C ARG A 503 29.52 -2.63 -37.50
N ALA A 504 29.59 -3.22 -36.29
CA ALA A 504 30.81 -3.39 -35.50
C ALA A 504 30.89 -4.78 -34.89
N ASP A 505 32.10 -5.31 -34.74
CA ASP A 505 32.35 -6.59 -34.12
C ASP A 505 33.31 -6.42 -32.94
N LEU A 506 33.00 -7.05 -31.83
CA LEU A 506 33.87 -7.19 -30.65
C LEU A 506 34.24 -8.66 -30.48
N ARG A 507 35.53 -8.93 -30.35
CA ARG A 507 36.02 -10.24 -29.93
C ARG A 507 36.41 -10.19 -28.48
N TYR A 508 35.98 -11.18 -27.71
CA TYR A 508 36.34 -11.29 -26.31
C TYR A 508 36.50 -12.76 -25.90
N ARG A 509 37.22 -12.98 -24.81
CA ARG A 509 37.46 -14.30 -24.19
C ARG A 509 36.97 -14.31 -22.75
N TYR A 510 36.54 -15.50 -22.28
CA TYR A 510 36.04 -15.67 -20.91
C TYR A 510 36.38 -17.06 -20.37
#